data_e1c8981b12da610bb741bbe48a67370d
#
_entry.id   e1c8981b12da610bb741bbe48a67370d
#
_cell.length_a   1.000
_cell.length_b   1.000
_cell.length_c   1.000
_cell.angle_alpha   90.00
_cell.angle_beta   90.00
_cell.angle_gamma   90.00
#
_symmetry.space_group_name_H-M   'P 1'
#
loop_
_entity.id
_entity.type
_entity.pdbx_description
1 polymer ?
#
loop_
_entity_poly.entity_id
_entity_poly.type
_entity_poly.pdbx_seq_one_letter_code
_entity_poly.pdbx_strand_id
1 'polypeptide(L)'
;MIKRLSSLALVATLAFGALPAMAQQLSLAQVSQYLNGLQTAQGGFTQINADGTLSTGQIYIKRPGRIRFEYNAPDNSLVMAGGGQVAIFDPKSNNGPDRYPLNQTQLKIILERNVDLGAARMVTGHTSDGTTTTV
;
A
#
# COMPACT_ATOMS: atom_id res chain seq x y z
N MET A 1 49.22 -61.50 0.51
CA MET A 1 47.87 -61.17 0.00
C MET A 1 47.51 -59.78 0.46
N ILE A 2 47.57 -58.86 -0.43
CA ILE A 2 47.20 -57.51 -0.12
C ILE A 2 45.75 -57.35 -0.57
N LYS A 3 44.80 -57.22 0.40
CA LYS A 3 43.42 -56.85 0.10
C LYS A 3 43.38 -55.37 -0.08
N ARG A 4 43.16 -54.91 -1.31
CA ARG A 4 42.87 -53.52 -1.58
C ARG A 4 41.40 -53.27 -1.22
N LEU A 5 41.22 -52.55 -0.13
CA LEU A 5 39.93 -51.97 0.21
C LEU A 5 39.69 -50.74 -0.72
N SER A 6 38.86 -50.91 -1.69
CA SER A 6 38.37 -49.79 -2.50
C SER A 6 37.37 -48.99 -1.66
N SER A 7 37.80 -47.84 -1.16
CA SER A 7 36.90 -46.89 -0.53
C SER A 7 36.05 -46.24 -1.61
N LEU A 8 34.80 -46.64 -1.68
CA LEU A 8 33.79 -45.92 -2.46
C LEU A 8 33.44 -44.66 -1.70
N ALA A 9 34.00 -43.53 -2.13
CA ALA A 9 33.56 -42.24 -1.66
C ALA A 9 32.23 -41.91 -2.33
N LEU A 10 31.15 -42.02 -1.58
CA LEU A 10 29.81 -41.56 -2.01
C LEU A 10 29.77 -40.04 -1.86
N VAL A 11 30.00 -39.31 -2.95
CA VAL A 11 29.79 -37.89 -3.00
C VAL A 11 28.27 -37.65 -3.17
N ALA A 12 27.59 -37.44 -2.06
CA ALA A 12 26.22 -36.98 -2.08
C ALA A 12 26.23 -35.47 -2.41
N THR A 13 26.05 -35.14 -3.66
CA THR A 13 25.75 -33.76 -4.09
C THR A 13 24.33 -33.44 -3.66
N LEU A 14 24.17 -32.77 -2.52
CA LEU A 14 22.94 -32.12 -2.13
C LEU A 14 22.77 -30.92 -3.05
N ALA A 15 22.03 -31.09 -4.14
CA ALA A 15 21.53 -30.01 -4.93
C ALA A 15 20.42 -29.32 -4.11
N PHE A 16 20.77 -28.27 -3.38
CA PHE A 16 19.78 -27.35 -2.86
C PHE A 16 19.20 -26.61 -4.05
N GLY A 17 18.12 -27.14 -4.61
CA GLY A 17 17.27 -26.41 -5.54
C GLY A 17 16.72 -25.21 -4.78
N ALA A 18 17.24 -24.01 -5.06
CA ALA A 18 16.59 -22.81 -4.62
C ALA A 18 15.21 -22.77 -5.26
N LEU A 19 14.17 -23.11 -4.50
CA LEU A 19 12.79 -22.87 -4.92
C LEU A 19 12.65 -21.36 -5.10
N PRO A 20 12.17 -20.87 -6.28
CA PRO A 20 11.87 -19.46 -6.42
C PRO A 20 10.87 -19.11 -5.33
N ALA A 21 11.23 -18.15 -4.47
CA ALA A 21 10.30 -17.60 -3.50
C ALA A 21 9.21 -16.89 -4.31
N MET A 22 8.09 -17.58 -4.58
CA MET A 22 6.91 -16.97 -5.17
C MET A 22 6.31 -16.12 -4.07
N ALA A 23 6.41 -14.77 -4.24
CA ALA A 23 5.68 -13.84 -3.42
C ALA A 23 4.19 -14.15 -3.62
N GLN A 24 3.53 -14.62 -2.57
CA GLN A 24 2.11 -14.90 -2.59
C GLN A 24 1.33 -13.58 -2.58
N GLN A 25 0.21 -13.57 -3.27
CA GLN A 25 -0.76 -12.49 -3.15
C GLN A 25 -1.17 -12.35 -1.68
N LEU A 26 -1.02 -11.13 -1.13
CA LEU A 26 -1.52 -10.85 0.20
C LEU A 26 -3.04 -10.87 0.20
N SER A 27 -3.64 -11.51 1.19
CA SER A 27 -5.09 -11.48 1.36
C SER A 27 -5.56 -10.09 1.80
N LEU A 28 -6.84 -9.77 1.58
CA LEU A 28 -7.43 -8.53 2.10
C LEU A 28 -7.31 -8.43 3.62
N ALA A 29 -7.37 -9.56 4.34
CA ALA A 29 -7.16 -9.61 5.78
C ALA A 29 -5.73 -9.23 6.17
N GLN A 30 -4.72 -9.70 5.42
CA GLN A 30 -3.31 -9.35 5.66
C GLN A 30 -3.02 -7.87 5.37
N VAL A 31 -3.58 -7.32 4.30
CA VAL A 31 -3.46 -5.88 3.99
C VAL A 31 -4.15 -5.05 5.07
N SER A 32 -5.34 -5.46 5.50
CA SER A 32 -6.08 -4.81 6.61
C SER A 32 -5.28 -4.83 7.90
N GLN A 33 -4.68 -5.95 8.25
CA GLN A 33 -3.82 -6.09 9.43
C GLN A 33 -2.62 -5.16 9.38
N TYR A 34 -1.98 -5.04 8.22
CA TYR A 34 -0.88 -4.10 8.02
C TYR A 34 -1.34 -2.66 8.25
N LEU A 35 -2.46 -2.26 7.65
CA LEU A 35 -3.01 -0.92 7.81
C LEU A 35 -3.42 -0.64 9.27
N ASN A 36 -3.98 -1.63 9.97
CA ASN A 36 -4.33 -1.49 11.38
C ASN A 36 -3.11 -1.32 12.29
N GLY A 37 -1.97 -1.89 11.93
CA GLY A 37 -0.69 -1.68 12.63
C GLY A 37 -0.03 -0.34 12.31
N LEU A 38 -0.42 0.32 11.23
CA LEU A 38 0.16 1.56 10.78
C LEU A 38 -0.51 2.74 11.46
N GLN A 39 0.13 3.32 12.48
CA GLN A 39 -0.42 4.47 13.22
C GLN A 39 0.00 5.79 12.61
N THR A 40 1.30 5.97 12.40
CA THR A 40 1.88 7.15 11.76
C THR A 40 2.79 6.71 10.62
N ALA A 41 2.70 7.42 9.51
CA ALA A 41 3.59 7.19 8.37
C ALA A 41 3.77 8.48 7.58
N GLN A 42 4.90 8.57 6.89
CA GLN A 42 5.15 9.61 5.91
C GLN A 42 5.99 9.04 4.77
N GLY A 43 5.83 9.59 3.59
CA GLY A 43 6.59 9.17 2.42
C GLY A 43 6.16 9.88 1.16
N GLY A 44 6.86 9.58 0.07
CA GLY A 44 6.44 10.02 -1.26
C GLY A 44 5.29 9.18 -1.77
N PHE A 45 4.43 9.78 -2.59
CA PHE A 45 3.41 9.05 -3.32
C PHE A 45 3.40 9.44 -4.81
N THR A 46 2.91 8.53 -5.61
CA THR A 46 2.58 8.76 -7.02
C THR A 46 1.12 8.36 -7.23
N GLN A 47 0.36 9.27 -7.80
CA GLN A 47 -1.04 9.07 -8.14
C GLN A 47 -1.19 8.97 -9.65
N ILE A 48 -1.90 7.96 -10.10
CA ILE A 48 -2.32 7.84 -11.49
C ILE A 48 -3.70 8.47 -11.60
N ASN A 49 -3.81 9.57 -12.34
CA ASN A 49 -5.05 10.29 -12.54
C ASN A 49 -5.96 9.58 -13.54
N ALA A 50 -7.24 9.92 -13.55
CA ALA A 50 -8.23 9.30 -14.44
C ALA A 50 -7.90 9.48 -15.93
N ASP A 51 -7.19 10.54 -16.30
CA ASP A 51 -6.72 10.82 -17.66
C ASP A 51 -5.39 10.13 -18.02
N GLY A 52 -4.83 9.34 -17.09
CA GLY A 52 -3.55 8.65 -17.24
C GLY A 52 -2.32 9.48 -16.90
N THR A 53 -2.47 10.75 -16.55
CA THR A 53 -1.35 11.58 -16.07
C THR A 53 -0.94 11.19 -14.65
N LEU A 54 0.28 11.55 -14.28
CA LEU A 54 0.84 11.26 -12.95
C LEU A 54 0.94 12.54 -12.13
N SER A 55 0.49 12.45 -10.90
CA SER A 55 0.74 13.45 -9.86
C SER A 55 1.62 12.83 -8.78
N THR A 56 2.53 13.61 -8.23
CA THR A 56 3.41 13.16 -7.15
C THR A 56 3.31 14.10 -5.95
N GLY A 57 3.80 13.64 -4.82
CA GLY A 57 3.83 14.48 -3.62
C GLY A 57 4.31 13.74 -2.39
N GLN A 58 4.00 14.32 -1.24
CA GLN A 58 4.28 13.74 0.07
C GLN A 58 2.96 13.40 0.77
N ILE A 59 2.95 12.26 1.43
CA ILE A 59 1.82 11.81 2.23
C ILE A 59 2.23 11.71 3.70
N TYR A 60 1.34 12.17 4.57
CA TYR A 60 1.48 12.07 6.02
C TYR A 60 0.20 11.45 6.58
N ILE A 61 0.35 10.36 7.31
CA ILE A 61 -0.77 9.63 7.89
C ILE A 61 -0.63 9.62 9.40
N LYS A 62 -1.72 9.93 10.08
CA LYS A 62 -1.86 9.76 11.53
C LYS A 62 -3.23 9.16 11.83
N ARG A 63 -3.25 7.85 11.91
CA ARG A 63 -4.50 7.11 12.16
C ARG A 63 -4.88 7.12 13.64
N PRO A 64 -6.17 7.08 13.92
CA PRO A 64 -7.30 7.13 12.98
C PRO A 64 -7.61 8.56 12.51
N GLY A 65 -8.24 8.66 11.34
CA GLY A 65 -8.96 9.84 10.88
C GLY A 65 -8.15 11.00 10.33
N ARG A 66 -6.83 10.95 10.31
CA ARG A 66 -5.99 12.05 9.83
C ARG A 66 -5.08 11.61 8.70
N ILE A 67 -5.07 12.40 7.63
CA ILE A 67 -4.15 12.25 6.50
C ILE A 67 -3.91 13.61 5.87
N ARG A 68 -2.75 13.79 5.25
CA ARG A 68 -2.38 14.97 4.50
C ARG A 68 -1.63 14.55 3.25
N PHE A 69 -2.09 15.03 2.10
CA PHE A 69 -1.40 14.90 0.82
C PHE A 69 -0.94 16.28 0.37
N GLU A 70 0.35 16.44 0.18
CA GLU A 70 0.94 17.65 -0.39
C GLU A 70 1.40 17.34 -1.80
N TYR A 71 0.69 17.85 -2.79
CA TYR A 71 1.00 17.62 -4.19
C TYR A 71 2.13 18.55 -4.66
N ASN A 72 3.06 17.99 -5.41
CA ASN A 72 4.13 18.76 -6.04
C ASN A 72 3.58 19.59 -7.21
N ALA A 73 4.40 20.56 -7.67
CA ALA A 73 4.11 21.27 -8.91
C ALA A 73 3.95 20.28 -10.08
N PRO A 74 3.07 20.55 -11.06
CA PRO A 74 2.29 21.80 -11.24
C PRO A 74 1.00 21.85 -10.42
N ASP A 75 0.60 20.78 -9.77
CA ASP A 75 -0.68 20.69 -9.07
C ASP A 75 -0.72 21.62 -7.85
N ASN A 76 0.29 21.54 -6.98
CA ASN A 76 0.43 22.30 -5.75
C ASN A 76 -0.81 22.26 -4.83
N SER A 77 -1.65 21.26 -5.00
CA SER A 77 -2.85 21.07 -4.21
C SER A 77 -2.51 20.49 -2.84
N LEU A 78 -3.40 20.70 -1.89
CA LEU A 78 -3.32 20.14 -0.56
C LEU A 78 -4.64 19.46 -0.20
N VAL A 79 -4.57 18.18 0.16
CA VAL A 79 -5.72 17.43 0.64
C VAL A 79 -5.47 17.05 2.10
N MET A 80 -6.40 17.36 2.96
CA MET A 80 -6.32 17.08 4.40
C MET A 80 -7.59 16.44 4.90
N ALA A 81 -7.45 15.36 5.68
CA ALA A 81 -8.55 14.81 6.46
C ALA A 81 -8.28 15.00 7.96
N GLY A 82 -9.31 15.37 8.68
CA GLY A 82 -9.30 15.55 10.12
C GLY A 82 -10.67 15.96 10.63
N GLY A 83 -11.00 15.62 11.88
CA GLY A 83 -12.28 15.96 12.48
C GLY A 83 -13.51 15.41 11.73
N GLY A 84 -13.37 14.29 11.01
CA GLY A 84 -14.45 13.68 10.24
C GLY A 84 -14.73 14.37 8.89
N GLN A 85 -13.85 15.25 8.44
CA GLN A 85 -13.97 15.97 7.17
C GLN A 85 -12.72 15.85 6.32
N VAL A 86 -12.88 15.98 5.01
CA VAL A 86 -11.80 16.13 4.04
C VAL A 86 -11.91 17.53 3.43
N ALA A 87 -10.79 18.25 3.45
CA ALA A 87 -10.68 19.56 2.82
C ALA A 87 -9.67 19.49 1.67
N ILE A 88 -10.07 20.03 0.52
CA ILE A 88 -9.24 20.10 -0.69
C ILE A 88 -8.96 21.57 -0.99
N PHE A 89 -7.68 21.92 -0.96
CA PHE A 89 -7.19 23.25 -1.28
C PHE A 89 -6.58 23.21 -2.68
N ASP A 90 -7.25 23.83 -3.63
CA ASP A 90 -6.73 24.00 -4.99
C ASP A 90 -6.22 25.43 -5.14
N PRO A 91 -4.90 25.65 -5.38
CA PRO A 91 -4.35 26.99 -5.53
C PRO A 91 -4.87 27.73 -6.76
N LYS A 92 -5.48 27.01 -7.70
CA LYS A 92 -6.10 27.60 -8.90
C LYS A 92 -7.55 28.06 -8.67
N SER A 93 -8.12 27.67 -7.54
CA SER A 93 -9.48 28.06 -7.16
C SER A 93 -9.48 29.31 -6.28
N ASN A 94 -10.34 30.26 -6.61
CA ASN A 94 -10.54 31.46 -5.80
C ASN A 94 -11.63 31.32 -4.73
N ASN A 95 -12.23 30.11 -4.63
CA ASN A 95 -13.43 29.90 -3.81
C ASN A 95 -13.13 29.30 -2.41
N GLY A 96 -11.86 29.20 -2.03
CA GLY A 96 -11.46 28.51 -0.80
C GLY A 96 -11.55 26.98 -0.92
N PRO A 97 -11.34 26.24 0.19
CA PRO A 97 -11.30 24.79 0.13
C PRO A 97 -12.68 24.18 -0.05
N ASP A 98 -12.74 23.14 -0.89
CA ASP A 98 -13.88 22.24 -0.96
C ASP A 98 -13.84 21.28 0.23
N ARG A 99 -15.00 21.04 0.85
CA ARG A 99 -15.12 20.20 2.03
C ARG A 99 -16.13 19.08 1.82
N TYR A 100 -15.75 17.89 2.27
CA TYR A 100 -16.58 16.69 2.17
C TYR A 100 -16.56 15.94 3.52
N PRO A 101 -17.67 15.33 3.93
CA PRO A 101 -17.63 14.40 5.05
C PRO A 101 -16.67 13.22 4.77
N LEU A 102 -15.80 12.88 5.70
CA LEU A 102 -14.83 11.79 5.52
C LEU A 102 -15.54 10.46 5.19
N ASN A 103 -16.68 10.19 5.83
CA ASN A 103 -17.45 8.96 5.63
C ASN A 103 -18.10 8.83 4.24
N GLN A 104 -18.09 9.88 3.43
CA GLN A 104 -18.54 9.86 2.04
C GLN A 104 -17.39 9.76 1.04
N THR A 105 -16.16 9.66 1.53
CA THR A 105 -14.95 9.55 0.71
C THR A 105 -14.33 8.17 0.83
N GLN A 106 -13.51 7.79 -0.15
CA GLN A 106 -12.75 6.54 -0.12
C GLN A 106 -11.69 6.52 0.98
N LEU A 107 -11.25 7.68 1.45
CA LEU A 107 -10.28 7.77 2.55
C LEU A 107 -10.81 7.19 3.86
N LYS A 108 -12.13 7.13 4.02
CA LYS A 108 -12.75 6.46 5.16
C LYS A 108 -12.18 5.07 5.38
N ILE A 109 -12.00 4.29 4.32
CA ILE A 109 -11.59 2.88 4.41
C ILE A 109 -10.27 2.72 5.15
N ILE A 110 -9.27 3.52 4.78
CA ILE A 110 -7.91 3.42 5.35
C ILE A 110 -7.73 4.20 6.64
N LEU A 111 -8.64 5.14 6.92
CA LEU A 111 -8.57 6.01 8.10
C LEU A 111 -9.47 5.56 9.25
N GLU A 112 -10.32 4.56 9.05
CA GLU A 112 -11.11 3.97 10.12
C GLU A 112 -10.21 3.40 11.23
N ARG A 113 -10.71 3.39 12.45
CA ARG A 113 -9.99 2.82 13.59
C ARG A 113 -9.67 1.34 13.37
N ASN A 114 -10.62 0.61 12.80
CA ASN A 114 -10.47 -0.79 12.41
C ASN A 114 -10.69 -0.91 10.90
N VAL A 115 -9.62 -1.10 10.16
CA VAL A 115 -9.68 -1.35 8.73
C VAL A 115 -10.04 -2.80 8.48
N ASP A 116 -11.08 -3.03 7.69
CA ASP A 116 -11.48 -4.34 7.18
C ASP A 116 -11.82 -4.24 5.70
N LEU A 117 -10.83 -4.51 4.86
CA LEU A 117 -11.00 -4.44 3.41
C LEU A 117 -11.90 -5.54 2.88
N GLY A 118 -12.01 -6.67 3.59
CA GLY A 118 -12.92 -7.75 3.22
C GLY A 118 -14.39 -7.38 3.36
N ALA A 119 -14.72 -6.47 4.30
CA ALA A 119 -16.08 -5.95 4.49
C ALA A 119 -16.32 -4.63 3.72
N ALA A 120 -15.27 -4.01 3.18
CA ALA A 120 -15.39 -2.74 2.47
C ALA A 120 -16.02 -2.97 1.09
N ARG A 121 -17.23 -2.45 0.89
CA ARG A 121 -17.96 -2.57 -0.38
C ARG A 121 -17.32 -1.81 -1.54
N MET A 122 -16.33 -0.97 -1.27
CA MET A 122 -15.62 -0.17 -2.27
C MET A 122 -14.43 -0.94 -2.90
N VAL A 123 -14.06 -2.09 -2.36
CA VAL A 123 -13.02 -2.94 -2.96
C VAL A 123 -13.59 -3.63 -4.19
N THR A 124 -13.08 -3.26 -5.37
CA THR A 124 -13.54 -3.78 -6.65
C THR A 124 -12.54 -4.70 -7.33
N GLY A 125 -11.31 -4.73 -6.84
CA GLY A 125 -10.25 -5.55 -7.40
C GLY A 125 -9.21 -5.93 -6.35
N HIS A 126 -8.63 -7.11 -6.55
CA HIS A 126 -7.57 -7.63 -5.68
C HIS A 126 -6.69 -8.57 -6.51
N THR A 127 -5.52 -8.10 -6.87
CA THR A 127 -4.60 -8.80 -7.78
C THR A 127 -3.17 -8.78 -7.25
N SER A 128 -2.33 -9.67 -7.77
CA SER A 128 -0.89 -9.68 -7.50
C SER A 128 -0.13 -10.04 -8.77
N ASP A 129 1.00 -9.38 -8.96
CA ASP A 129 1.98 -9.71 -10.01
C ASP A 129 3.11 -10.62 -9.52
N GLY A 130 3.01 -11.13 -8.27
CA GLY A 130 4.02 -11.94 -7.61
C GLY A 130 5.03 -11.13 -6.77
N THR A 131 5.06 -9.82 -6.93
CA THR A 131 5.92 -8.91 -6.15
C THR A 131 5.08 -7.90 -5.38
N THR A 132 4.03 -7.39 -6.01
CA THR A 132 3.14 -6.36 -5.47
C THR A 132 1.71 -6.88 -5.45
N THR A 133 1.03 -6.68 -4.34
CA THR A 133 -0.42 -6.90 -4.22
C THR A 133 -1.14 -5.56 -4.38
N THR A 134 -2.12 -5.50 -5.27
CA THR A 134 -2.92 -4.32 -5.54
C THR A 134 -4.38 -4.56 -5.12
N VAL A 135 -4.94 -3.60 -4.43
CA VAL A 135 -6.34 -3.57 -3.96
C VAL A 135 -7.04 -2.35 -4.52
#